data_ad0bdf4d0e3ac5d054517793103fe107
#
_entry.id   ad0bdf4d0e3ac5d054517793103fe107
#
_cell.length_a   1.000
_cell.length_b   1.000
_cell.length_c   1.000
_cell.angle_alpha   90.00
_cell.angle_beta   90.00
_cell.angle_gamma   90.00
#
_symmetry.space_group_name_H-M   'P 1'
#
loop_
_entity.id
_entity.type
_entity.pdbx_description
1 polymer ?
#
loop_
_entity_poly.entity_id
_entity_poly.type
_entity_poly.pdbx_seq_one_letter_code
_entity_poly.pdbx_strand_id
1 'polypeptide(L)'
;MEKFRRVGIDALFLPFCDFGEEQVVAQIAGAFKVPTLVWGARDERPNSDEARGRDTQCGMFAATKVLRRYGVKYSYIWNCETESDDFAKGYENFIRVAAVLKALKNLRVAKIGERPVPFMSVMTNEANLINRIGITTVPISPFAVAERAKKLIEDNNAQYEAYYQDLTARLDCSAMPEE
;
A
#
# COMPACT_ATOMS: atom_id res chain seq x y z
N MET A 1 -18.56 -9.24 -10.70
CA MET A 1 -17.45 -9.84 -9.91
C MET A 1 -16.47 -10.65 -10.77
N GLU A 2 -16.95 -11.47 -11.69
CA GLU A 2 -16.09 -12.32 -12.54
C GLU A 2 -15.05 -11.52 -13.36
N LYS A 3 -15.47 -10.41 -13.99
CA LYS A 3 -14.55 -9.51 -14.70
C LYS A 3 -13.40 -9.02 -13.81
N PHE A 4 -13.68 -8.60 -12.58
CA PHE A 4 -12.66 -8.13 -11.65
C PHE A 4 -11.70 -9.23 -11.20
N ARG A 5 -12.21 -10.46 -11.00
CA ARG A 5 -11.36 -11.63 -10.70
C ARG A 5 -10.41 -11.95 -11.85
N ARG A 6 -10.92 -11.91 -13.09
CA ARG A 6 -10.12 -12.19 -14.29
C ARG A 6 -9.00 -11.18 -14.50
N VAL A 7 -9.26 -9.90 -14.21
CA VAL A 7 -8.27 -8.82 -14.38
C VAL A 7 -7.29 -8.76 -13.22
N GLY A 8 -7.68 -9.22 -12.02
CA GLY A 8 -6.86 -9.12 -10.81
C GLY A 8 -6.77 -7.69 -10.30
N ILE A 9 -7.78 -7.24 -9.57
CA ILE A 9 -7.79 -5.88 -9.02
C ILE A 9 -6.89 -5.76 -7.78
N ASP A 10 -6.19 -4.64 -7.65
CA ASP A 10 -5.32 -4.33 -6.51
C ASP A 10 -6.00 -3.43 -5.47
N ALA A 11 -7.06 -2.75 -5.84
CA ALA A 11 -7.84 -1.87 -4.97
C ALA A 11 -9.29 -1.81 -5.46
N LEU A 12 -10.20 -1.41 -4.57
CA LEU A 12 -11.62 -1.28 -4.84
C LEU A 12 -12.09 0.13 -4.45
N PHE A 13 -12.73 0.83 -5.38
CA PHE A 13 -13.41 2.08 -5.11
C PHE A 13 -14.92 1.86 -5.20
N LEU A 14 -15.64 2.23 -4.14
CA LEU A 14 -17.09 2.07 -3.98
C LEU A 14 -17.75 3.46 -3.90
N PRO A 15 -18.12 4.06 -5.04
CA PRO A 15 -18.84 5.32 -5.03
C PRO A 15 -20.33 5.09 -4.71
N PHE A 16 -20.83 5.83 -3.74
CA PHE A 16 -22.25 5.92 -3.43
C PHE A 16 -22.84 7.11 -4.19
N CYS A 17 -23.59 6.82 -5.23
CA CYS A 17 -24.28 7.82 -6.04
C CYS A 17 -25.75 8.00 -5.64
N ASP A 18 -26.24 7.11 -4.79
CA ASP A 18 -27.53 7.11 -4.11
C ASP A 18 -27.43 6.35 -2.78
N PHE A 19 -28.55 6.01 -2.14
CA PHE A 19 -28.57 5.23 -0.90
C PHE A 19 -27.89 3.85 -1.08
N GLY A 20 -28.11 3.19 -2.20
CA GLY A 20 -27.51 1.89 -2.54
C GLY A 20 -27.97 0.70 -1.67
N GLU A 21 -27.31 -0.44 -1.87
CA GLU A 21 -27.55 -1.69 -1.14
C GLU A 21 -26.35 -2.12 -0.29
N GLU A 22 -26.49 -2.06 1.03
CA GLU A 22 -25.45 -2.38 2.00
C GLU A 22 -24.87 -3.78 1.84
N GLN A 23 -25.72 -4.77 1.59
CA GLN A 23 -25.34 -6.17 1.48
C GLN A 23 -24.46 -6.41 0.26
N VAL A 24 -24.87 -5.88 -0.89
CA VAL A 24 -24.12 -6.04 -2.16
C VAL A 24 -22.72 -5.43 -2.06
N VAL A 25 -22.65 -4.22 -1.50
CA VAL A 25 -21.37 -3.51 -1.26
C VAL A 25 -20.43 -4.34 -0.39
N ALA A 26 -20.94 -4.86 0.74
CA ALA A 26 -20.14 -5.64 1.67
C ALA A 26 -19.70 -7.00 1.09
N GLN A 27 -20.58 -7.67 0.34
CA GLN A 27 -20.24 -8.92 -0.34
C GLN A 27 -19.17 -8.72 -1.41
N ILE A 28 -19.25 -7.65 -2.20
CA ILE A 28 -18.22 -7.32 -3.20
C ILE A 28 -16.89 -7.08 -2.50
N ALA A 29 -16.83 -6.18 -1.53
CA ALA A 29 -15.59 -5.85 -0.83
C ALA A 29 -15.00 -7.05 -0.09
N GLY A 30 -15.83 -7.85 0.58
CA GLY A 30 -15.41 -9.06 1.28
C GLY A 30 -14.87 -10.17 0.36
N ALA A 31 -15.38 -10.23 -0.88
CA ALA A 31 -14.92 -11.23 -1.86
C ALA A 31 -13.53 -10.96 -2.43
N PHE A 32 -13.10 -9.69 -2.49
CA PHE A 32 -11.81 -9.31 -3.09
C PHE A 32 -10.70 -9.14 -2.06
N LYS A 33 -11.01 -8.73 -0.82
CA LYS A 33 -10.04 -8.52 0.26
C LYS A 33 -8.86 -7.61 -0.13
N VAL A 34 -9.14 -6.61 -0.95
CA VAL A 34 -8.17 -5.58 -1.36
C VAL A 34 -8.45 -4.28 -0.60
N PRO A 35 -7.51 -3.32 -0.57
CA PRO A 35 -7.78 -1.98 -0.06
C PRO A 35 -9.06 -1.43 -0.67
N THR A 36 -9.94 -0.92 0.17
CA THR A 36 -11.27 -0.47 -0.25
C THR A 36 -11.45 0.99 0.13
N LEU A 37 -11.85 1.83 -0.82
CA LEU A 37 -12.23 3.22 -0.62
C LEU A 37 -13.74 3.35 -0.76
N VAL A 38 -14.35 4.05 0.17
CA VAL A 38 -15.77 4.45 0.14
C VAL A 38 -15.85 5.96 0.01
N TRP A 39 -16.69 6.42 -0.88
CA TRP A 39 -17.00 7.84 -1.05
C TRP A 39 -18.47 7.97 -1.43
N GLY A 40 -19.14 9.00 -0.90
CA GLY A 40 -20.49 9.39 -1.30
C GLY A 40 -20.46 10.76 -1.96
N ALA A 41 -21.18 10.90 -3.07
CA ALA A 41 -21.39 12.21 -3.67
C ALA A 41 -22.11 13.15 -2.68
N ARG A 42 -21.86 14.45 -2.78
CA ARG A 42 -22.57 15.41 -1.95
C ARG A 42 -24.06 15.40 -2.28
N ASP A 43 -24.88 15.23 -1.24
CA ASP A 43 -26.31 15.23 -1.41
C ASP A 43 -26.82 16.64 -1.69
N GLU A 44 -27.82 16.75 -2.56
CA GLU A 44 -28.50 18.00 -2.85
C GLU A 44 -29.34 18.44 -1.63
N ARG A 45 -29.67 19.74 -1.60
CA ARG A 45 -30.68 20.23 -0.67
C ARG A 45 -32.02 19.58 -0.97
N PRO A 46 -32.84 19.24 0.04
CA PRO A 46 -34.17 18.77 -0.19
C PRO A 46 -34.97 19.72 -1.10
N ASN A 47 -35.80 19.15 -1.95
CA ASN A 47 -36.71 19.91 -2.81
C ASN A 47 -37.82 20.60 -1.98
N SER A 48 -38.76 21.26 -2.64
CA SER A 48 -39.90 21.92 -2.01
C SER A 48 -40.76 21.03 -1.13
N ASP A 49 -40.73 19.70 -1.40
CA ASP A 49 -41.50 18.69 -0.68
C ASP A 49 -40.69 18.03 0.45
N GLU A 50 -39.51 18.58 0.77
CA GLU A 50 -38.57 18.02 1.72
C GLU A 50 -38.08 16.59 1.38
N ALA A 51 -38.34 16.11 0.17
CA ALA A 51 -37.87 14.83 -0.29
C ALA A 51 -36.36 14.88 -0.59
N ARG A 52 -35.65 13.89 -0.06
CA ARG A 52 -34.23 13.72 -0.36
C ARG A 52 -34.08 13.09 -1.75
N GLY A 53 -33.12 13.58 -2.52
CA GLY A 53 -32.82 13.03 -3.84
C GLY A 53 -32.08 11.70 -3.75
N ARG A 54 -30.81 11.75 -3.43
CA ARG A 54 -29.91 10.57 -3.46
C ARG A 54 -29.69 9.91 -2.11
N ASP A 55 -29.63 10.69 -1.03
CA ASP A 55 -29.37 10.23 0.35
C ASP A 55 -28.09 9.37 0.48
N THR A 56 -27.03 9.78 -0.24
CA THR A 56 -25.78 9.03 -0.35
C THR A 56 -25.04 8.92 0.96
N GLN A 57 -25.09 9.95 1.80
CA GLN A 57 -24.45 9.94 3.11
C GLN A 57 -25.05 8.88 4.03
N CYS A 58 -26.36 8.75 4.04
CA CYS A 58 -27.04 7.76 4.84
C CYS A 58 -26.69 6.32 4.36
N GLY A 59 -26.74 6.10 3.05
CA GLY A 59 -26.35 4.83 2.44
C GLY A 59 -24.90 4.44 2.74
N MET A 60 -23.99 5.41 2.68
CA MET A 60 -22.57 5.21 3.01
C MET A 60 -22.39 4.83 4.50
N PHE A 61 -23.09 5.48 5.43
CA PHE A 61 -23.03 5.12 6.85
C PHE A 61 -23.56 3.72 7.11
N ALA A 62 -24.69 3.36 6.52
CA ALA A 62 -25.27 2.03 6.64
C ALA A 62 -24.31 0.96 6.08
N ALA A 63 -23.81 1.14 4.87
CA ALA A 63 -22.90 0.21 4.23
C ALA A 63 -21.55 0.08 4.99
N THR A 64 -20.99 1.15 5.52
CA THR A 64 -19.74 1.10 6.29
C THR A 64 -19.88 0.31 7.59
N LYS A 65 -21.06 0.34 8.22
CA LYS A 65 -21.36 -0.53 9.35
C LYS A 65 -21.37 -2.01 8.93
N VAL A 66 -21.93 -2.33 7.78
CA VAL A 66 -21.96 -3.71 7.27
C VAL A 66 -20.58 -4.17 6.80
N LEU A 67 -19.79 -3.32 6.16
CA LEU A 67 -18.38 -3.61 5.84
C LEU A 67 -17.59 -4.05 7.08
N ARG A 68 -17.76 -3.36 8.21
CA ARG A 68 -17.15 -3.77 9.49
C ARG A 68 -17.59 -5.16 9.94
N ARG A 69 -18.88 -5.49 9.81
CA ARG A 69 -19.41 -6.82 10.14
C ARG A 69 -18.83 -7.92 9.27
N TYR A 70 -18.50 -7.62 8.02
CA TYR A 70 -17.79 -8.52 7.10
C TYR A 70 -16.28 -8.53 7.29
N GLY A 71 -15.75 -7.80 8.29
CA GLY A 71 -14.30 -7.71 8.55
C GLY A 71 -13.52 -6.96 7.48
N VAL A 72 -14.19 -6.18 6.63
CA VAL A 72 -13.55 -5.38 5.58
C VAL A 72 -13.00 -4.10 6.18
N LYS A 73 -11.69 -3.88 6.00
CA LYS A 73 -11.04 -2.60 6.28
C LYS A 73 -11.27 -1.67 5.10
N TYR A 74 -11.66 -0.44 5.39
CA TYR A 74 -11.91 0.56 4.37
C TYR A 74 -11.37 1.93 4.78
N SER A 75 -11.03 2.75 3.79
CA SER A 75 -10.86 4.19 3.90
C SER A 75 -12.12 4.88 3.40
N TYR A 76 -12.33 6.13 3.80
CA TYR A 76 -13.46 6.89 3.28
C TYR A 76 -13.04 8.34 2.97
N ILE A 77 -13.75 8.94 2.03
CA ILE A 77 -13.73 10.37 1.76
C ILE A 77 -15.09 10.94 2.17
N TRP A 78 -15.10 12.10 2.80
CA TRP A 78 -16.32 12.80 3.17
C TRP A 78 -17.22 13.01 1.95
N ASN A 79 -18.53 13.14 2.17
CA ASN A 79 -19.47 13.50 1.11
C ASN A 79 -19.10 14.88 0.54
N CYS A 80 -18.55 14.87 -0.65
CA CYS A 80 -18.06 16.07 -1.32
C CYS A 80 -18.25 15.94 -2.84
N GLU A 81 -18.07 17.03 -3.54
CA GLU A 81 -18.05 17.07 -5.00
C GLU A 81 -16.76 16.41 -5.52
N THR A 82 -16.80 15.81 -6.72
CA THR A 82 -15.64 15.21 -7.37
C THR A 82 -14.54 16.22 -7.70
N GLU A 83 -14.92 17.48 -7.91
CA GLU A 83 -14.04 18.60 -8.21
C GLU A 83 -13.41 19.22 -6.95
N SER A 84 -13.78 18.74 -5.76
CA SER A 84 -13.27 19.29 -4.50
C SER A 84 -11.85 18.83 -4.19
N ASP A 85 -11.10 19.68 -3.52
CA ASP A 85 -9.78 19.33 -2.99
C ASP A 85 -9.81 18.10 -2.06
N ASP A 86 -10.88 17.95 -1.28
CA ASP A 86 -11.05 16.83 -0.36
C ASP A 86 -11.15 15.50 -1.11
N PHE A 87 -11.89 15.48 -2.23
CA PHE A 87 -11.94 14.30 -3.09
C PHE A 87 -10.58 14.01 -3.70
N ALA A 88 -9.95 15.00 -4.32
CA ALA A 88 -8.67 14.83 -4.99
C ALA A 88 -7.59 14.32 -4.03
N LYS A 89 -7.42 14.95 -2.87
CA LYS A 89 -6.45 14.54 -1.84
C LYS A 89 -6.75 13.15 -1.27
N GLY A 90 -8.01 12.88 -0.96
CA GLY A 90 -8.43 11.59 -0.40
C GLY A 90 -8.23 10.44 -1.38
N TYR A 91 -8.58 10.64 -2.65
CA TYR A 91 -8.42 9.66 -3.71
C TYR A 91 -6.94 9.39 -4.01
N GLU A 92 -6.14 10.45 -4.17
CA GLU A 92 -4.70 10.32 -4.41
C GLU A 92 -4.00 9.58 -3.26
N ASN A 93 -4.30 9.94 -2.01
CA ASN A 93 -3.75 9.25 -0.84
C ASN A 93 -4.13 7.76 -0.84
N PHE A 94 -5.38 7.44 -1.15
CA PHE A 94 -5.82 6.04 -1.25
C PHE A 94 -5.03 5.26 -2.31
N ILE A 95 -4.85 5.82 -3.50
CA ILE A 95 -4.09 5.17 -4.58
C ILE A 95 -2.64 4.94 -4.17
N ARG A 96 -2.01 5.93 -3.52
CA ARG A 96 -0.64 5.79 -2.99
C ARG A 96 -0.54 4.67 -1.95
N VAL A 97 -1.47 4.61 -1.01
CA VAL A 97 -1.52 3.54 0.00
C VAL A 97 -1.74 2.17 -0.65
N ALA A 98 -2.65 2.06 -1.62
CA ALA A 98 -2.88 0.81 -2.34
C ALA A 98 -1.63 0.35 -3.11
N ALA A 99 -0.91 1.27 -3.75
CA ALA A 99 0.34 0.98 -4.45
C ALA A 99 1.43 0.48 -3.49
N VAL A 100 1.58 1.11 -2.32
CA VAL A 100 2.52 0.66 -1.28
C VAL A 100 2.15 -0.73 -0.78
N LEU A 101 0.89 -1.00 -0.48
CA LEU A 101 0.44 -2.32 -0.02
C LEU A 101 0.66 -3.40 -1.09
N LYS A 102 0.46 -3.07 -2.36
CA LYS A 102 0.79 -3.97 -3.48
C LYS A 102 2.29 -4.27 -3.54
N ALA A 103 3.14 -3.24 -3.41
CA ALA A 103 4.60 -3.40 -3.44
C ALA A 103 5.12 -4.21 -2.24
N LEU A 104 4.53 -4.04 -1.05
CA LEU A 104 4.90 -4.80 0.15
C LEU A 104 4.47 -6.27 0.08
N LYS A 105 3.38 -6.56 -0.63
CA LYS A 105 2.90 -7.92 -0.80
C LYS A 105 3.92 -8.74 -1.58
N ASN A 106 4.44 -9.80 -0.96
CA ASN A 106 5.53 -10.65 -1.49
C ASN A 106 6.91 -9.96 -1.59
N LEU A 107 7.10 -8.84 -0.89
CA LEU A 107 8.43 -8.22 -0.78
C LEU A 107 9.42 -9.19 -0.11
N ARG A 108 10.60 -9.31 -0.71
CA ARG A 108 11.72 -10.05 -0.14
C ARG A 108 12.78 -9.08 0.33
N VAL A 109 13.16 -9.18 1.61
CA VAL A 109 14.16 -8.31 2.23
C VAL A 109 15.40 -9.14 2.57
N ALA A 110 16.55 -8.74 2.04
CA ALA A 110 17.81 -9.37 2.38
C ALA A 110 18.20 -9.03 3.83
N LYS A 111 18.42 -10.04 4.66
CA LYS A 111 18.99 -9.91 6.00
C LYS A 111 20.44 -10.36 5.96
N ILE A 112 21.35 -9.40 5.94
CA ILE A 112 22.79 -9.68 5.84
C ILE A 112 23.36 -9.83 7.26
N GLY A 113 23.86 -11.03 7.56
CA GLY A 113 24.46 -11.35 8.87
C GLY A 113 23.45 -11.48 10.00
N GLU A 114 24.01 -11.67 11.20
CA GLU A 114 23.25 -11.85 12.42
C GLU A 114 23.27 -10.59 13.28
N ARG A 115 22.23 -10.44 14.07
CA ARG A 115 22.17 -9.38 15.08
C ARG A 115 23.26 -9.56 16.14
N PRO A 116 24.04 -8.53 16.49
CA PRO A 116 24.91 -8.61 17.67
C PRO A 116 24.11 -8.94 18.94
N VAL A 117 24.63 -9.82 19.78
CA VAL A 117 23.93 -10.36 20.96
C VAL A 117 23.28 -9.28 21.82
N PRO A 118 23.98 -8.17 22.20
CA PRO A 118 23.41 -7.17 23.08
C PRO A 118 22.37 -6.25 22.43
N PHE A 119 22.21 -6.28 21.10
CA PHE A 119 21.33 -5.35 20.37
C PHE A 119 19.88 -5.89 20.31
N MET A 120 19.23 -5.91 21.46
CA MET A 120 17.86 -6.44 21.59
C MET A 120 16.82 -5.60 20.84
N SER A 121 17.05 -4.29 20.68
CA SER A 121 16.14 -3.38 19.99
C SER A 121 15.95 -3.67 18.49
N VAL A 122 16.89 -4.38 17.87
CA VAL A 122 16.83 -4.74 16.45
C VAL A 122 16.32 -6.16 16.18
N MET A 123 15.69 -6.78 17.18
CA MET A 123 15.02 -8.07 17.00
C MET A 123 13.84 -7.94 16.04
N THR A 124 13.79 -8.79 15.04
CA THR A 124 12.66 -8.88 14.10
C THR A 124 11.85 -10.15 14.35
N ASN A 125 10.53 -10.02 14.28
CA ASN A 125 9.63 -11.17 14.27
C ASN A 125 9.25 -11.48 12.83
N GLU A 126 9.98 -12.37 12.18
CA GLU A 126 9.81 -12.73 10.78
C GLU A 126 8.42 -13.33 10.50
N ALA A 127 7.87 -14.10 11.43
CA ALA A 127 6.53 -14.65 11.31
C ALA A 127 5.47 -13.53 11.26
N ASN A 128 5.63 -12.48 12.08
CA ASN A 128 4.73 -11.32 12.02
C ASN A 128 4.84 -10.54 10.69
N LEU A 129 6.05 -10.43 10.13
CA LEU A 129 6.24 -9.77 8.82
C LEU A 129 5.46 -10.51 7.72
N ILE A 130 5.56 -11.83 7.68
CA ILE A 130 4.82 -12.66 6.73
C ILE A 130 3.31 -12.54 6.98
N ASN A 131 2.86 -12.77 8.21
CA ASN A 131 1.44 -12.86 8.52
C ASN A 131 0.68 -11.53 8.36
N ARG A 132 1.32 -10.40 8.67
CA ARG A 132 0.66 -9.09 8.67
C ARG A 132 0.83 -8.31 7.38
N ILE A 133 1.95 -8.50 6.68
CA ILE A 133 2.34 -7.63 5.55
C ILE A 133 2.69 -8.46 4.30
N GLY A 134 3.06 -9.73 4.46
CA GLY A 134 3.50 -10.60 3.38
C GLY A 134 5.00 -10.47 3.03
N ILE A 135 5.78 -9.82 3.91
CA ILE A 135 7.22 -9.64 3.73
C ILE A 135 7.95 -10.91 4.14
N THR A 136 8.85 -11.40 3.28
CA THR A 136 9.73 -12.53 3.57
C THR A 136 11.16 -12.05 3.73
N THR A 137 11.82 -12.42 4.85
CA THR A 137 13.25 -12.19 5.03
C THR A 137 14.05 -13.31 4.37
N VAL A 138 15.15 -12.94 3.72
CA VAL A 138 16.09 -13.88 3.08
C VAL A 138 17.44 -13.72 3.75
N PRO A 139 17.88 -14.69 4.57
CA PRO A 139 19.18 -14.60 5.22
C PRO A 139 20.29 -14.74 4.18
N ILE A 140 21.26 -13.85 4.25
CA ILE A 140 22.44 -13.83 3.37
C ILE A 140 23.68 -13.79 4.24
N SER A 141 24.61 -14.70 3.97
CA SER A 141 25.90 -14.71 4.63
C SER A 141 26.71 -13.43 4.30
N PRO A 142 27.28 -12.72 5.29
CA PRO A 142 28.18 -11.60 5.03
C PRO A 142 29.38 -12.01 4.17
N PHE A 143 29.85 -13.23 4.37
CA PHE A 143 30.93 -13.80 3.59
C PHE A 143 30.56 -13.91 2.08
N ALA A 144 29.36 -14.38 1.77
CA ALA A 144 28.89 -14.44 0.39
C ALA A 144 28.77 -13.04 -0.26
N VAL A 145 28.42 -12.03 0.52
CA VAL A 145 28.37 -10.64 0.04
C VAL A 145 29.80 -10.14 -0.26
N ALA A 146 30.75 -10.37 0.65
CA ALA A 146 32.14 -9.98 0.47
C ALA A 146 32.78 -10.67 -0.76
N GLU A 147 32.57 -11.95 -0.92
CA GLU A 147 33.05 -12.71 -2.10
C GLU A 147 32.44 -12.18 -3.40
N ARG A 148 31.14 -11.85 -3.40
CA ARG A 148 30.48 -11.27 -4.57
C ARG A 148 31.03 -9.88 -4.90
N ALA A 149 31.25 -9.04 -3.89
CA ALA A 149 31.83 -7.70 -4.07
C ALA A 149 33.25 -7.80 -4.66
N LYS A 150 34.11 -8.65 -4.08
CA LYS A 150 35.45 -8.91 -4.58
C LYS A 150 35.46 -9.32 -6.04
N LYS A 151 34.60 -10.25 -6.42
CA LYS A 151 34.47 -10.71 -7.81
C LYS A 151 34.01 -9.59 -8.77
N LEU A 152 33.08 -8.72 -8.35
CA LEU A 152 32.63 -7.59 -9.17
C LEU A 152 33.78 -6.59 -9.44
N ILE A 153 34.65 -6.38 -8.45
CA ILE A 153 35.83 -5.51 -8.58
C ILE A 153 36.88 -6.15 -9.51
N GLU A 154 37.19 -7.41 -9.30
CA GLU A 154 38.15 -8.17 -10.11
C GLU A 154 37.73 -8.28 -11.59
N ASP A 155 36.44 -8.45 -11.85
CA ASP A 155 35.87 -8.52 -13.20
C ASP A 155 35.73 -7.17 -13.92
N ASN A 156 36.15 -6.04 -13.28
CA ASN A 156 35.94 -4.65 -13.77
C ASN A 156 34.52 -4.43 -14.27
N ASN A 157 33.54 -4.84 -13.47
CA ASN A 157 32.15 -4.87 -13.88
C ASN A 157 31.60 -3.44 -14.12
N ALA A 158 31.10 -3.19 -15.32
CA ALA A 158 30.61 -1.86 -15.72
C ALA A 158 29.47 -1.32 -14.80
N GLN A 159 28.66 -2.21 -14.20
CA GLN A 159 27.63 -1.79 -13.25
C GLN A 159 28.24 -1.34 -11.91
N TYR A 160 29.32 -1.99 -11.47
CA TYR A 160 30.05 -1.56 -10.29
C TYR A 160 30.65 -0.18 -10.51
N GLU A 161 31.35 0.03 -11.63
CA GLU A 161 31.95 1.30 -11.94
C GLU A 161 30.92 2.43 -12.05
N ALA A 162 29.81 2.21 -12.74
CA ALA A 162 28.72 3.18 -12.83
C ALA A 162 28.14 3.54 -11.47
N TYR A 163 27.97 2.56 -10.58
CA TYR A 163 27.47 2.78 -9.22
C TYR A 163 28.49 3.57 -8.38
N TYR A 164 29.77 3.23 -8.49
CA TYR A 164 30.84 3.93 -7.79
C TYR A 164 30.93 5.41 -8.20
N GLN A 165 30.85 5.70 -9.49
CA GLN A 165 30.83 7.06 -10.02
C GLN A 165 29.60 7.85 -9.55
N ASP A 166 28.43 7.25 -9.57
CA ASP A 166 27.20 7.88 -9.06
C ASP A 166 27.30 8.16 -7.55
N LEU A 167 27.85 7.23 -6.77
CA LEU A 167 27.99 7.38 -5.32
C LEU A 167 28.97 8.50 -4.97
N THR A 168 30.17 8.53 -5.59
CA THR A 168 31.18 9.53 -5.35
C THR A 168 30.81 10.93 -5.84
N ALA A 169 29.95 11.02 -6.86
CA ALA A 169 29.39 12.30 -7.31
C ALA A 169 28.37 12.90 -6.31
N ARG A 170 27.73 12.06 -5.48
CA ARG A 170 26.69 12.49 -4.52
C ARG A 170 27.22 12.65 -3.09
N LEU A 171 28.29 11.99 -2.74
CA LEU A 171 28.88 11.99 -1.40
C LEU A 171 30.28 12.56 -1.42
N ASP A 172 30.63 13.33 -0.38
CA ASP A 172 32.02 13.74 -0.17
C ASP A 172 32.84 12.54 0.36
N CYS A 173 33.60 11.95 -0.51
CA CYS A 173 34.48 10.81 -0.22
C CYS A 173 35.94 11.21 -0.01
N SER A 174 36.25 12.51 0.11
CA SER A 174 37.64 13.01 0.19
C SER A 174 38.44 12.50 1.41
N ALA A 175 37.74 12.08 2.46
CA ALA A 175 38.36 11.51 3.67
C ALA A 175 38.47 9.97 3.64
N MET A 176 38.03 9.30 2.57
CA MET A 176 38.16 7.85 2.43
C MET A 176 39.54 7.50 1.87
N PRO A 177 40.23 6.46 2.42
CA PRO A 177 41.48 6.00 1.82
C PRO A 177 41.23 5.41 0.41
N GLU A 178 42.13 5.69 -0.51
CA GLU A 178 42.17 5.06 -1.83
C GLU A 178 42.77 3.64 -1.69
N GLU A 179 41.96 2.64 -1.28
CA GLU A 179 42.34 1.23 -1.29
C GLU A 179 41.47 0.43 -2.26
#